data_63aec0c87b6262065eee0a173f101a3f
#
_entry.id   63aec0c87b6262065eee0a173f101a3f
#
_cell.length_a   1.000
_cell.length_b   1.000
_cell.length_c   1.000
_cell.angle_alpha   90.00
_cell.angle_beta   90.00
_cell.angle_gamma   90.00
#
_symmetry.space_group_name_H-M   'P 1'
#
loop_
_entity.id
_entity.type
_entity.pdbx_description
1 polymer ?
#
loop_
_entity_poly.entity_id
_entity_poly.type
_entity_poly.pdbx_seq_one_letter_code
_entity_poly.pdbx_strand_id
1 'polypeptide(L)'
;DDGNGHGTHVAGSAVGTGDSSRIHMGTAPGAYLVDIKVLTDAGGTNSQASLNGIQWLINNQNTDWGHNSSTRGIQVASMSFGSASSPLDSENQGDNGSGSEARLVNDAVNASIVCVVAMGNDGTNRVPSPASADKAISIGAATDRGNINRTNDDVADYSNTGPRLDDSDDDEWDELKPDITAYGSDIMSATAQTGTSFPGQPAKPLAGSDYDSKDGTSMATPIASGIVALMLQADPSLEPQEVKDILRNSSEARGSASEPSVSDRWNNEWGFGLIDASCAIDMVLEKACTPLEANGDIITPPPSGNGSGDHVDMSKPTNGTWWIEGNFVRISGSSLANDDGDDYTKVQIRIEQHLESGTVRELQNWVDTGGDVSSWFIDVSVKDNWVRQDEDYVLVMARALTDDGDESSLDVRWVNIARMAVTIAGPPLGTALQGTVEFSGTVEG
;
A
#
# COMPACT_ATOMS: atom_id res chain seq x y z
N ASP A 1 -0.89 -22.46 -12.51
CA ASP A 1 0.46 -22.58 -13.06
C ASP A 1 0.84 -21.27 -13.77
N ASP A 2 1.87 -20.58 -13.29
CA ASP A 2 2.31 -19.29 -13.83
C ASP A 2 3.69 -19.45 -14.51
N GLY A 3 3.69 -19.76 -15.79
CA GLY A 3 4.91 -19.95 -16.57
C GLY A 3 5.73 -18.67 -16.80
N ASN A 4 5.14 -17.49 -16.62
CA ASN A 4 5.80 -16.18 -16.80
C ASN A 4 6.30 -15.58 -15.49
N GLY A 5 5.59 -15.81 -14.40
CA GLY A 5 5.85 -15.22 -13.08
C GLY A 5 5.23 -13.85 -12.87
N HIS A 6 4.59 -13.25 -13.88
CA HIS A 6 3.94 -11.94 -13.75
C HIS A 6 2.72 -12.02 -12.82
N GLY A 7 1.83 -13.02 -13.03
CA GLY A 7 0.63 -13.20 -12.22
C GLY A 7 0.94 -13.49 -10.74
N THR A 8 1.97 -14.30 -10.49
CA THR A 8 2.44 -14.58 -9.12
C THR A 8 2.92 -13.30 -8.42
N HIS A 9 3.67 -12.46 -9.12
CA HIS A 9 4.16 -11.20 -8.59
C HIS A 9 3.00 -10.24 -8.27
N VAL A 10 2.05 -10.10 -9.19
CA VAL A 10 0.82 -9.31 -9.01
C VAL A 10 0.01 -9.80 -7.81
N ALA A 11 -0.23 -11.12 -7.72
CA ALA A 11 -0.93 -11.72 -6.58
C ALA A 11 -0.21 -11.47 -5.26
N GLY A 12 1.13 -11.62 -5.24
CA GLY A 12 1.96 -11.34 -4.08
C GLY A 12 1.86 -9.88 -3.62
N SER A 13 1.85 -8.92 -4.55
CA SER A 13 1.71 -7.49 -4.23
C SER A 13 0.34 -7.14 -3.64
N ALA A 14 -0.72 -7.84 -4.05
CA ALA A 14 -2.07 -7.63 -3.50
C ALA A 14 -2.26 -8.33 -2.14
N VAL A 15 -1.97 -9.64 -2.06
CA VAL A 15 -2.42 -10.50 -0.96
C VAL A 15 -1.32 -11.40 -0.38
N GLY A 16 -0.07 -11.22 -0.77
CA GLY A 16 1.05 -12.01 -0.25
C GLY A 16 1.16 -11.93 1.27
N THR A 17 1.37 -13.08 1.93
CA THR A 17 1.51 -13.14 3.39
C THR A 17 2.91 -12.78 3.89
N GLY A 18 3.85 -12.55 2.94
CA GLY A 18 5.24 -12.27 3.25
C GLY A 18 6.03 -13.54 3.63
N ASP A 19 7.29 -13.35 3.98
CA ASP A 19 8.14 -14.39 4.53
C ASP A 19 7.83 -14.67 6.02
N SER A 20 8.64 -15.52 6.66
CA SER A 20 8.50 -15.82 8.09
C SER A 20 8.66 -14.59 9.02
N SER A 21 9.28 -13.52 8.52
CA SER A 21 9.43 -12.23 9.20
C SER A 21 8.37 -11.21 8.79
N ARG A 22 7.39 -11.62 8.00
CA ARG A 22 6.36 -10.77 7.38
C ARG A 22 6.94 -9.63 6.53
N ILE A 23 8.14 -9.81 6.01
CA ILE A 23 8.72 -8.90 5.01
C ILE A 23 8.10 -9.24 3.65
N HIS A 24 7.92 -8.26 2.79
CA HIS A 24 7.31 -8.38 1.46
C HIS A 24 5.85 -8.88 1.47
N MET A 25 5.09 -8.46 2.47
CA MET A 25 3.64 -8.69 2.47
C MET A 25 2.96 -7.86 1.37
N GLY A 26 1.90 -8.41 0.81
CA GLY A 26 0.96 -7.66 -0.01
C GLY A 26 0.13 -6.69 0.84
N THR A 27 -0.58 -5.81 0.16
CA THR A 27 -1.37 -4.75 0.81
C THR A 27 -2.52 -5.30 1.66
N ALA A 28 -3.14 -6.42 1.23
CA ALA A 28 -4.25 -7.08 1.92
C ALA A 28 -3.97 -8.57 2.18
N PRO A 29 -3.02 -8.93 3.06
CA PRO A 29 -2.56 -10.31 3.23
C PRO A 29 -3.61 -11.26 3.82
N GLY A 30 -4.70 -10.73 4.34
CA GLY A 30 -5.84 -11.52 4.85
C GLY A 30 -6.93 -11.78 3.82
N ALA A 31 -6.85 -11.22 2.62
CA ALA A 31 -7.85 -11.41 1.58
C ALA A 31 -7.73 -12.78 0.91
N TYR A 32 -8.84 -13.32 0.45
CA TYR A 32 -8.86 -14.54 -0.36
C TYR A 32 -8.52 -14.24 -1.81
N LEU A 33 -7.75 -15.12 -2.44
CA LEU A 33 -7.33 -15.01 -3.82
C LEU A 33 -8.05 -16.03 -4.70
N VAL A 34 -8.60 -15.55 -5.81
CA VAL A 34 -9.07 -16.36 -6.92
C VAL A 34 -8.20 -16.07 -8.12
N ASP A 35 -7.43 -17.05 -8.60
CA ASP A 35 -6.55 -16.93 -9.76
C ASP A 35 -7.30 -17.23 -11.05
N ILE A 36 -7.30 -16.28 -11.99
CA ILE A 36 -7.89 -16.42 -13.32
C ILE A 36 -6.81 -16.16 -14.38
N LYS A 37 -6.27 -17.23 -14.94
CA LYS A 37 -5.24 -17.12 -15.97
C LYS A 37 -5.83 -16.71 -17.32
N VAL A 38 -5.58 -15.48 -17.72
CA VAL A 38 -5.99 -14.90 -19.02
C VAL A 38 -4.81 -14.63 -19.96
N LEU A 39 -3.58 -14.68 -19.46
CA LEU A 39 -2.37 -14.50 -20.23
C LEU A 39 -1.70 -15.84 -20.50
N THR A 40 -1.01 -15.94 -21.64
CA THR A 40 -0.19 -17.11 -21.97
C THR A 40 1.06 -17.18 -21.10
N ASP A 41 1.72 -18.34 -21.05
CA ASP A 41 3.02 -18.47 -20.38
C ASP A 41 4.11 -17.61 -21.01
N ALA A 42 3.89 -17.05 -22.20
CA ALA A 42 4.75 -16.06 -22.84
C ALA A 42 4.48 -14.61 -22.38
N GLY A 43 3.51 -14.41 -21.51
CA GLY A 43 3.09 -13.07 -21.09
C GLY A 43 2.26 -12.33 -22.15
N GLY A 44 1.90 -13.00 -23.24
CA GLY A 44 1.06 -12.42 -24.29
C GLY A 44 -0.41 -12.44 -23.94
N THR A 45 -1.15 -11.43 -24.41
CA THR A 45 -2.61 -11.37 -24.29
C THR A 45 -3.28 -12.24 -25.35
N ASN A 46 -4.44 -12.77 -24.99
CA ASN A 46 -5.42 -13.33 -25.92
C ASN A 46 -6.75 -12.67 -25.58
N SER A 47 -7.21 -11.76 -26.43
CA SER A 47 -8.43 -10.98 -26.16
C SER A 47 -9.65 -11.85 -25.87
N GLN A 48 -9.74 -13.06 -26.43
CA GLN A 48 -10.83 -13.98 -26.09
C GLN A 48 -10.68 -14.56 -24.68
N ALA A 49 -9.44 -14.79 -24.21
CA ALA A 49 -9.22 -15.29 -22.86
C ALA A 49 -9.51 -14.21 -21.80
N SER A 50 -9.13 -12.96 -22.06
CA SER A 50 -9.46 -11.84 -21.17
C SER A 50 -10.97 -11.61 -21.08
N LEU A 51 -11.67 -11.60 -22.22
CA LEU A 51 -13.15 -11.51 -22.26
C LEU A 51 -13.81 -12.65 -21.46
N ASN A 52 -13.34 -13.88 -21.67
CA ASN A 52 -13.85 -15.05 -20.94
C ASN A 52 -13.57 -14.96 -19.45
N GLY A 53 -12.41 -14.44 -19.05
CA GLY A 53 -12.03 -14.21 -17.66
C GLY A 53 -12.95 -13.18 -16.99
N ILE A 54 -13.16 -12.03 -17.61
CA ILE A 54 -14.05 -10.98 -17.10
C ILE A 54 -15.49 -11.49 -17.04
N GLN A 55 -15.97 -12.22 -18.07
CA GLN A 55 -17.32 -12.82 -18.02
C GLN A 55 -17.43 -13.86 -16.89
N TRP A 56 -16.36 -14.57 -16.60
CA TRP A 56 -16.33 -15.54 -15.49
C TRP A 56 -16.46 -14.83 -14.13
N LEU A 57 -15.86 -13.65 -13.94
CA LEU A 57 -16.04 -12.83 -12.73
C LEU A 57 -17.53 -12.51 -12.51
N ILE A 58 -18.21 -12.01 -13.56
CA ILE A 58 -19.64 -11.66 -13.52
C ILE A 58 -20.49 -12.88 -13.15
N ASN A 59 -20.21 -14.01 -13.76
CA ASN A 59 -20.95 -15.26 -13.50
C ASN A 59 -20.76 -15.79 -12.08
N ASN A 60 -19.65 -15.43 -11.42
CA ASN A 60 -19.29 -15.91 -10.09
C ASN A 60 -19.39 -14.82 -8.99
N GLN A 61 -19.97 -13.69 -9.29
CA GLN A 61 -20.13 -12.56 -8.36
C GLN A 61 -20.80 -12.94 -7.02
N ASN A 62 -21.58 -14.00 -6.98
CA ASN A 62 -22.31 -14.49 -5.81
C ASN A 62 -21.96 -15.93 -5.42
N THR A 63 -20.91 -16.51 -5.99
CA THR A 63 -20.54 -17.90 -5.73
C THR A 63 -20.14 -18.06 -4.26
N ASP A 64 -20.64 -19.13 -3.63
CA ASP A 64 -20.27 -19.49 -2.27
C ASP A 64 -18.99 -20.35 -2.32
N TRP A 65 -17.89 -19.80 -1.89
CA TRP A 65 -16.57 -20.47 -1.89
C TRP A 65 -16.35 -21.35 -0.65
N GLY A 66 -17.38 -21.50 0.20
CA GLY A 66 -17.31 -22.34 1.41
C GLY A 66 -16.62 -21.67 2.61
N HIS A 67 -16.38 -20.37 2.54
CA HIS A 67 -15.90 -19.55 3.65
C HIS A 67 -17.09 -18.92 4.41
N ASN A 68 -16.85 -17.85 5.16
CA ASN A 68 -17.93 -17.13 5.83
C ASN A 68 -18.76 -16.29 4.83
N SER A 69 -19.91 -15.76 5.27
CA SER A 69 -20.82 -14.98 4.40
C SER A 69 -20.21 -13.68 3.87
N SER A 70 -19.19 -13.12 4.52
CA SER A 70 -18.50 -11.89 4.10
C SER A 70 -17.51 -12.11 2.94
N THR A 71 -17.18 -13.36 2.64
CA THR A 71 -16.27 -13.75 1.55
C THR A 71 -16.99 -14.47 0.41
N ARG A 72 -18.26 -14.13 0.20
CA ARG A 72 -19.06 -14.71 -0.88
C ARG A 72 -18.84 -13.91 -2.16
N GLY A 73 -18.68 -14.62 -3.27
CA GLY A 73 -18.54 -14.02 -4.60
C GLY A 73 -17.15 -13.44 -4.88
N ILE A 74 -17.11 -12.51 -5.81
CA ILE A 74 -15.91 -11.75 -6.20
C ILE A 74 -16.19 -10.26 -5.91
N GLN A 75 -15.44 -9.66 -5.02
CA GLN A 75 -15.61 -8.26 -4.64
C GLN A 75 -14.68 -7.33 -5.43
N VAL A 76 -13.43 -7.78 -5.69
CA VAL A 76 -12.40 -6.98 -6.35
C VAL A 76 -11.81 -7.79 -7.50
N ALA A 77 -11.68 -7.15 -8.65
CA ALA A 77 -10.97 -7.69 -9.81
C ALA A 77 -9.72 -6.84 -10.07
N SER A 78 -8.53 -7.43 -9.92
CA SER A 78 -7.24 -6.81 -10.22
C SER A 78 -6.77 -7.22 -11.60
N MET A 79 -6.66 -6.27 -12.52
CA MET A 79 -6.38 -6.52 -13.95
C MET A 79 -5.10 -5.82 -14.38
N SER A 80 -3.98 -6.51 -14.24
CA SER A 80 -2.65 -6.03 -14.66
C SER A 80 -2.34 -6.43 -16.11
N PHE A 81 -3.25 -6.12 -17.02
CA PHE A 81 -3.10 -6.37 -18.45
C PHE A 81 -3.90 -5.33 -19.25
N GLY A 82 -3.58 -5.20 -20.53
CA GLY A 82 -4.31 -4.38 -21.46
C GLY A 82 -3.94 -4.69 -22.89
N SER A 83 -4.81 -4.31 -23.82
CA SER A 83 -4.58 -4.47 -25.25
C SER A 83 -3.97 -3.20 -25.84
N ALA A 84 -2.85 -3.36 -26.50
CA ALA A 84 -2.19 -2.27 -27.20
C ALA A 84 -2.97 -1.77 -28.45
N SER A 85 -3.94 -2.52 -28.90
CA SER A 85 -4.69 -2.23 -30.14
C SER A 85 -6.20 -2.23 -29.89
N SER A 86 -6.80 -1.05 -29.89
CA SER A 86 -8.23 -0.90 -30.15
C SER A 86 -8.50 -1.00 -31.65
N PRO A 87 -9.62 -1.56 -32.08
CA PRO A 87 -10.07 -1.46 -33.48
C PRO A 87 -10.25 -0.01 -33.95
N LEU A 88 -10.36 0.93 -33.02
CA LEU A 88 -10.49 2.37 -33.26
C LEU A 88 -9.13 3.09 -33.29
N ASP A 89 -8.05 2.41 -32.90
CA ASP A 89 -6.72 2.99 -32.76
C ASP A 89 -5.94 3.01 -34.09
N SER A 90 -6.49 3.72 -35.10
CA SER A 90 -5.80 3.90 -36.36
C SER A 90 -4.55 4.81 -36.25
N GLU A 91 -4.40 5.53 -35.14
CA GLU A 91 -3.33 6.48 -34.85
C GLU A 91 -2.53 6.20 -33.57
N ASN A 92 -2.74 5.03 -32.94
CA ASN A 92 -2.10 4.65 -31.68
C ASN A 92 -2.46 5.57 -30.49
N GLN A 93 -3.69 6.05 -30.44
CA GLN A 93 -4.15 7.02 -29.44
C GLN A 93 -4.87 6.38 -28.23
N GLY A 94 -5.12 5.08 -28.25
CA GLY A 94 -5.81 4.34 -27.17
C GLY A 94 -7.27 3.99 -27.51
N ASP A 95 -8.05 3.76 -26.48
CA ASP A 95 -9.45 3.34 -26.54
C ASP A 95 -10.36 4.39 -25.88
N ASN A 96 -11.56 4.55 -26.38
CA ASN A 96 -12.56 5.49 -25.87
C ASN A 96 -13.61 4.82 -24.97
N GLY A 97 -13.32 3.70 -24.35
CA GLY A 97 -14.28 2.95 -23.52
C GLY A 97 -15.21 2.01 -24.31
N SER A 98 -15.23 2.11 -25.65
CA SER A 98 -16.12 1.28 -26.49
C SER A 98 -15.56 -0.10 -26.85
N GLY A 99 -14.32 -0.40 -26.46
CA GLY A 99 -13.70 -1.71 -26.66
C GLY A 99 -14.46 -2.84 -25.94
N SER A 100 -14.41 -4.04 -26.45
CA SER A 100 -15.18 -5.18 -25.89
C SER A 100 -14.79 -5.50 -24.44
N GLU A 101 -13.50 -5.36 -24.11
CA GLU A 101 -13.00 -5.58 -22.73
C GLU A 101 -13.48 -4.46 -21.80
N ALA A 102 -13.41 -3.20 -22.26
CA ALA A 102 -13.87 -2.04 -21.48
C ALA A 102 -15.37 -2.13 -21.16
N ARG A 103 -16.21 -2.48 -22.16
CA ARG A 103 -17.65 -2.67 -21.93
C ARG A 103 -17.93 -3.79 -20.94
N LEU A 104 -17.20 -4.90 -21.05
CA LEU A 104 -17.42 -6.04 -20.16
C LEU A 104 -16.92 -5.74 -18.74
N VAL A 105 -15.92 -4.85 -18.58
CA VAL A 105 -15.52 -4.31 -17.28
C VAL A 105 -16.62 -3.43 -16.71
N ASN A 106 -17.25 -2.57 -17.50
CA ASN A 106 -18.43 -1.80 -17.08
C ASN A 106 -19.58 -2.72 -16.59
N ASP A 107 -19.80 -3.86 -17.30
CA ASP A 107 -20.77 -4.86 -16.88
C ASP A 107 -20.39 -5.55 -15.56
N ALA A 108 -19.09 -5.81 -15.34
CA ALA A 108 -18.60 -6.37 -14.07
C ALA A 108 -18.80 -5.37 -12.91
N VAL A 109 -18.54 -4.09 -13.15
CA VAL A 109 -18.80 -3.03 -12.16
C VAL A 109 -20.31 -2.90 -11.87
N ASN A 110 -21.16 -2.98 -12.89
CA ASN A 110 -22.63 -3.02 -12.72
C ASN A 110 -23.11 -4.27 -11.92
N ALA A 111 -22.28 -5.31 -11.87
CA ALA A 111 -22.48 -6.49 -11.05
C ALA A 111 -21.86 -6.37 -9.65
N SER A 112 -21.58 -5.14 -9.17
CA SER A 112 -20.99 -4.80 -7.87
C SER A 112 -19.60 -5.39 -7.66
N ILE A 113 -18.78 -5.53 -8.73
CA ILE A 113 -17.37 -5.91 -8.64
C ILE A 113 -16.50 -4.67 -8.85
N VAL A 114 -15.66 -4.32 -7.89
CA VAL A 114 -14.71 -3.22 -8.05
C VAL A 114 -13.60 -3.66 -9.00
N CYS A 115 -13.52 -3.04 -10.16
CA CYS A 115 -12.53 -3.36 -11.20
C CYS A 115 -11.36 -2.36 -11.17
N VAL A 116 -10.17 -2.83 -10.85
CA VAL A 116 -8.93 -2.05 -10.78
C VAL A 116 -8.01 -2.47 -11.91
N VAL A 117 -7.60 -1.54 -12.77
CA VAL A 117 -6.99 -1.83 -14.08
C VAL A 117 -5.71 -1.03 -14.29
N ALA A 118 -4.69 -1.66 -14.82
CA ALA A 118 -3.41 -1.04 -15.14
C ALA A 118 -3.48 -0.13 -16.39
N MET A 119 -2.88 1.06 -16.31
CA MET A 119 -2.86 2.05 -17.39
C MET A 119 -1.98 1.68 -18.60
N GLY A 120 -1.03 0.74 -18.44
CA GLY A 120 -0.06 0.39 -19.48
C GLY A 120 1.31 1.07 -19.29
N ASN A 121 2.31 0.56 -20.02
CA ASN A 121 3.73 0.85 -19.77
C ASN A 121 4.46 1.35 -21.03
N ASP A 122 3.81 2.12 -21.89
CA ASP A 122 4.41 2.63 -23.14
C ASP A 122 5.00 4.04 -22.96
N GLY A 123 4.77 4.70 -21.81
CA GLY A 123 5.21 6.06 -21.53
C GLY A 123 4.58 7.10 -22.45
N THR A 124 3.35 6.86 -22.87
CA THR A 124 2.66 7.69 -23.86
C THR A 124 1.29 8.15 -23.35
N ASN A 125 0.77 9.22 -23.94
CA ASN A 125 -0.60 9.67 -23.72
C ASN A 125 -1.58 8.71 -24.42
N ARG A 126 -1.90 7.62 -23.73
CA ARG A 126 -2.69 6.53 -24.26
C ARG A 126 -3.34 5.71 -23.18
N VAL A 127 -4.62 5.53 -23.25
CA VAL A 127 -5.38 4.68 -22.34
C VAL A 127 -5.86 3.43 -23.07
N PRO A 128 -5.27 2.25 -22.82
CA PRO A 128 -5.66 1.02 -23.51
C PRO A 128 -6.94 0.44 -22.90
N SER A 129 -7.64 -0.42 -23.67
CA SER A 129 -8.66 -1.29 -23.10
C SER A 129 -8.00 -2.41 -22.27
N PRO A 130 -8.52 -2.77 -21.07
CA PRO A 130 -9.76 -2.33 -20.43
C PRO A 130 -9.63 -1.12 -19.50
N ALA A 131 -8.47 -0.46 -19.37
CA ALA A 131 -8.30 0.72 -18.50
C ALA A 131 -9.18 1.90 -18.91
N SER A 132 -9.56 1.96 -20.19
CA SER A 132 -10.48 2.96 -20.77
C SER A 132 -11.94 2.81 -20.33
N ALA A 133 -12.32 1.74 -19.64
CA ALA A 133 -13.68 1.54 -19.18
C ALA A 133 -14.13 2.67 -18.23
N ASP A 134 -15.32 3.23 -18.45
CA ASP A 134 -15.87 4.38 -17.73
C ASP A 134 -15.86 4.12 -16.21
N LYS A 135 -16.30 2.92 -15.83
CA LYS A 135 -16.51 2.53 -14.43
C LYS A 135 -15.29 1.91 -13.75
N ALA A 136 -14.25 1.53 -14.53
CA ALA A 136 -13.01 1.00 -13.97
C ALA A 136 -12.28 2.07 -13.14
N ILE A 137 -11.50 1.59 -12.15
CA ILE A 137 -10.49 2.38 -11.47
C ILE A 137 -9.16 2.11 -12.18
N SER A 138 -8.70 3.05 -12.99
CA SER A 138 -7.47 2.94 -13.77
C SER A 138 -6.28 3.48 -12.98
N ILE A 139 -5.18 2.71 -12.95
CA ILE A 139 -4.05 2.97 -12.08
C ILE A 139 -2.79 3.27 -12.88
N GLY A 140 -2.26 4.49 -12.72
CA GLY A 140 -0.93 4.88 -13.17
C GLY A 140 0.17 4.38 -12.23
N ALA A 141 1.43 4.46 -12.64
CA ALA A 141 2.57 4.06 -11.84
C ALA A 141 3.42 5.25 -11.41
N ALA A 142 3.74 5.33 -10.13
CA ALA A 142 4.69 6.26 -9.55
C ALA A 142 6.00 5.56 -9.13
N THR A 143 7.05 6.34 -8.95
CA THR A 143 8.34 5.93 -8.38
C THR A 143 8.69 6.82 -7.19
N ASP A 144 9.15 6.20 -6.09
CA ASP A 144 9.70 6.88 -4.90
C ASP A 144 11.19 7.20 -5.07
N ARG A 145 11.77 6.93 -6.25
CA ARG A 145 13.20 7.11 -6.56
C ARG A 145 14.14 6.44 -5.56
N GLY A 146 13.67 5.36 -4.90
CA GLY A 146 14.41 4.58 -3.93
C GLY A 146 14.72 5.32 -2.63
N ASN A 147 13.89 6.29 -2.24
CA ASN A 147 14.06 7.05 -0.99
C ASN A 147 12.71 7.40 -0.34
N ILE A 148 12.74 7.82 0.92
CA ILE A 148 11.54 8.14 1.70
C ILE A 148 11.04 9.58 1.52
N ASN A 149 11.72 10.39 0.72
CA ASN A 149 11.33 11.78 0.50
C ASN A 149 10.22 11.86 -0.55
N ARG A 150 8.99 11.99 -0.13
CA ARG A 150 7.81 12.05 -1.01
C ARG A 150 7.76 13.28 -1.91
N THR A 151 8.57 14.33 -1.63
CA THR A 151 8.58 15.55 -2.46
C THR A 151 9.19 15.33 -3.84
N ASN A 152 10.05 14.32 -3.99
CA ASN A 152 10.70 13.98 -5.26
C ASN A 152 10.14 12.72 -5.91
N ASP A 153 9.04 12.17 -5.38
CA ASP A 153 8.29 11.13 -6.07
C ASP A 153 7.76 11.67 -7.40
N ASP A 154 7.77 10.82 -8.39
CA ASP A 154 7.36 11.19 -9.74
C ASP A 154 6.52 10.09 -10.38
N VAL A 155 5.79 10.45 -11.43
CA VAL A 155 5.20 9.42 -12.29
C VAL A 155 6.33 8.67 -12.99
N ALA A 156 6.25 7.36 -13.02
CA ALA A 156 7.27 6.55 -13.68
C ALA A 156 7.27 6.80 -15.20
N ASP A 157 8.45 6.99 -15.78
CA ASP A 157 8.61 7.35 -17.21
C ASP A 157 7.90 6.38 -18.17
N TYR A 158 7.70 5.14 -17.74
CA TYR A 158 6.99 4.13 -18.53
C TYR A 158 5.46 4.19 -18.36
N SER A 159 4.93 4.86 -17.33
CA SER A 159 3.48 4.89 -17.10
C SER A 159 2.76 5.60 -18.24
N ASN A 160 1.71 4.98 -18.75
CA ASN A 160 0.84 5.70 -19.68
C ASN A 160 0.09 6.81 -18.95
N THR A 161 -0.20 7.87 -19.67
CA THR A 161 -0.94 9.05 -19.21
C THR A 161 -2.26 9.17 -19.95
N GLY A 162 -3.13 10.06 -19.48
CA GLY A 162 -4.44 10.32 -20.08
C GLY A 162 -4.56 11.73 -20.68
N PRO A 163 -5.77 12.17 -20.96
CA PRO A 163 -7.05 11.47 -20.81
C PRO A 163 -7.25 10.32 -21.80
N ARG A 164 -8.31 9.51 -21.60
CA ARG A 164 -8.75 8.57 -22.65
C ARG A 164 -9.36 9.35 -23.83
N LEU A 165 -9.56 8.67 -24.96
CA LEU A 165 -10.29 9.24 -26.07
C LEU A 165 -11.75 9.50 -25.71
N ASP A 166 -12.27 10.65 -26.13
CA ASP A 166 -13.67 11.04 -26.04
C ASP A 166 -14.57 10.06 -26.82
N ASP A 167 -15.62 9.55 -26.20
CA ASP A 167 -16.61 8.68 -26.82
C ASP A 167 -17.82 9.43 -27.37
N SER A 168 -17.80 10.77 -27.28
CA SER A 168 -18.80 11.69 -27.80
C SER A 168 -20.14 11.62 -27.07
N ASP A 169 -20.13 11.26 -25.81
CA ASP A 169 -21.26 11.50 -24.92
C ASP A 169 -21.14 12.87 -24.22
N ASP A 170 -22.02 13.19 -23.31
CA ASP A 170 -22.01 14.47 -22.59
C ASP A 170 -21.31 14.38 -21.22
N ASP A 171 -20.63 13.27 -20.89
CA ASP A 171 -19.92 13.03 -19.63
C ASP A 171 -18.40 13.06 -19.80
N GLU A 172 -17.77 14.20 -19.56
CA GLU A 172 -16.32 14.36 -19.63
C GLU A 172 -15.56 13.79 -18.41
N TRP A 173 -16.27 13.24 -17.38
CA TRP A 173 -15.65 12.71 -16.19
C TRP A 173 -15.06 11.32 -16.36
N ASP A 174 -15.58 10.54 -17.26
CA ASP A 174 -15.12 9.19 -17.54
C ASP A 174 -13.88 9.16 -18.47
N GLU A 175 -13.60 10.27 -19.19
CA GLU A 175 -12.33 10.50 -19.89
C GLU A 175 -11.15 10.70 -18.94
N LEU A 176 -11.40 11.11 -17.69
CA LEU A 176 -10.36 11.41 -16.72
C LEU A 176 -9.64 10.14 -16.23
N LYS A 177 -8.72 9.62 -17.07
CA LYS A 177 -7.84 8.47 -16.82
C LYS A 177 -6.37 8.90 -16.84
N PRO A 178 -5.50 8.42 -15.93
CA PRO A 178 -5.80 7.50 -14.83
C PRO A 178 -6.74 8.10 -13.78
N ASP A 179 -7.42 7.22 -13.02
CA ASP A 179 -8.15 7.69 -11.84
C ASP A 179 -7.18 8.16 -10.76
N ILE A 180 -6.18 7.35 -10.45
CA ILE A 180 -5.13 7.64 -9.46
C ILE A 180 -3.83 6.95 -9.88
N THR A 181 -2.72 7.27 -9.21
CA THR A 181 -1.48 6.52 -9.29
C THR A 181 -1.19 5.78 -7.99
N ALA A 182 -0.42 4.69 -8.10
CA ALA A 182 0.19 4.01 -6.97
C ALA A 182 1.65 3.70 -7.28
N TYR A 183 2.46 3.36 -6.28
CA TYR A 183 3.84 2.98 -6.54
C TYR A 183 3.91 1.73 -7.41
N GLY A 184 4.70 1.81 -8.48
CA GLY A 184 4.84 0.74 -9.46
C GLY A 184 6.28 0.42 -9.84
N SER A 185 7.26 1.15 -9.30
CA SER A 185 8.68 0.94 -9.56
C SER A 185 9.36 0.28 -8.36
N ASP A 186 10.29 -0.64 -8.65
CA ASP A 186 11.06 -1.40 -7.66
C ASP A 186 10.19 -2.18 -6.65
N ILE A 187 9.03 -2.64 -7.08
CA ILE A 187 8.10 -3.38 -6.23
C ILE A 187 8.59 -4.81 -6.00
N MET A 188 8.93 -5.10 -4.75
CA MET A 188 9.36 -6.43 -4.32
C MET A 188 8.14 -7.32 -4.05
N SER A 189 8.04 -8.48 -4.72
CA SER A 189 6.95 -9.42 -4.53
C SER A 189 7.34 -10.85 -4.87
N ALA A 190 6.43 -11.80 -4.67
CA ALA A 190 6.66 -13.23 -4.83
C ALA A 190 7.05 -13.62 -6.25
N THR A 191 7.92 -14.62 -6.38
CA THR A 191 8.32 -15.23 -7.65
C THR A 191 7.65 -16.58 -7.87
N ALA A 192 7.30 -16.88 -9.13
CA ALA A 192 6.79 -18.19 -9.48
C ALA A 192 7.88 -19.26 -9.34
N GLN A 193 7.59 -20.32 -8.60
CA GLN A 193 8.52 -21.42 -8.36
C GLN A 193 8.63 -22.40 -9.53
N THR A 194 7.67 -22.39 -10.44
CA THR A 194 7.54 -23.33 -11.57
C THR A 194 7.43 -22.58 -12.90
N GLY A 195 8.49 -21.87 -13.29
CA GLY A 195 8.56 -21.29 -14.63
C GLY A 195 8.89 -22.37 -15.65
N THR A 196 8.04 -22.57 -16.68
CA THR A 196 8.45 -23.31 -17.88
C THR A 196 9.35 -22.43 -18.72
N SER A 197 10.50 -22.97 -19.09
CA SER A 197 11.40 -22.28 -20.04
C SER A 197 10.70 -22.09 -21.37
N PHE A 198 10.67 -20.86 -21.89
CA PHE A 198 10.28 -20.61 -23.28
C PHE A 198 11.35 -21.18 -24.21
N PRO A 199 10.96 -21.71 -25.38
CA PRO A 199 11.90 -22.00 -26.42
C PRO A 199 12.71 -20.75 -26.77
N GLY A 200 14.03 -20.75 -26.48
CA GLY A 200 14.94 -19.62 -26.75
C GLY A 200 15.20 -18.67 -25.60
N GLN A 201 14.52 -18.81 -24.44
CA GLN A 201 14.89 -18.14 -23.20
C GLN A 201 15.44 -19.20 -22.22
N PRO A 202 16.59 -18.95 -21.57
CA PRO A 202 17.02 -19.84 -20.50
C PRO A 202 15.92 -19.85 -19.43
N ALA A 203 15.59 -21.06 -18.93
CA ALA A 203 14.89 -21.14 -17.66
C ALA A 203 15.64 -20.23 -16.71
N LYS A 204 15.00 -19.16 -16.27
CA LYS A 204 15.56 -18.39 -15.17
C LYS A 204 15.56 -19.38 -14.01
N PRO A 205 16.69 -19.94 -13.60
CA PRO A 205 16.69 -20.66 -12.37
C PRO A 205 16.34 -19.60 -11.34
N LEU A 206 15.23 -19.75 -10.68
CA LEU A 206 14.91 -19.01 -9.46
C LEU A 206 15.91 -19.49 -8.40
N ALA A 207 17.17 -19.23 -8.66
CA ALA A 207 18.24 -19.59 -7.77
C ALA A 207 18.23 -18.57 -6.64
N GLY A 208 17.52 -18.91 -5.58
CA GLY A 208 17.82 -18.39 -4.26
C GLY A 208 17.00 -17.22 -3.75
N SER A 209 15.96 -16.75 -4.42
CA SER A 209 15.05 -15.74 -3.86
C SER A 209 13.59 -16.10 -4.15
N ASP A 210 12.78 -16.15 -3.10
CA ASP A 210 11.32 -16.32 -3.22
C ASP A 210 10.64 -15.00 -3.66
N TYR A 211 11.41 -13.93 -3.77
CA TYR A 211 10.97 -12.59 -4.12
C TYR A 211 11.86 -11.96 -5.19
N ASP A 212 11.28 -11.10 -6.02
CA ASP A 212 11.97 -10.36 -7.08
C ASP A 212 11.35 -8.96 -7.21
N SER A 213 12.13 -7.99 -7.66
CA SER A 213 11.65 -6.64 -7.93
C SER A 213 11.17 -6.52 -9.37
N LYS A 214 10.03 -5.84 -9.58
CA LYS A 214 9.49 -5.54 -10.91
C LYS A 214 8.97 -4.11 -10.97
N ASP A 215 8.95 -3.59 -12.20
CA ASP A 215 8.41 -2.28 -12.56
C ASP A 215 7.18 -2.44 -13.45
N GLY A 216 6.20 -1.54 -13.29
CA GLY A 216 5.03 -1.48 -14.16
C GLY A 216 3.78 -0.95 -13.47
N THR A 217 2.86 -0.40 -14.24
CA THR A 217 1.48 -0.18 -13.79
C THR A 217 0.83 -1.48 -13.34
N SER A 218 1.34 -2.62 -13.83
CA SER A 218 1.00 -3.96 -13.36
C SER A 218 1.32 -4.22 -11.89
N MET A 219 2.27 -3.50 -11.27
CA MET A 219 2.64 -3.60 -9.86
C MET A 219 1.89 -2.58 -9.02
N ALA A 220 1.61 -1.41 -9.58
CA ALA A 220 0.76 -0.38 -8.95
C ALA A 220 -0.70 -0.86 -8.75
N THR A 221 -1.25 -1.52 -9.75
CA THR A 221 -2.64 -2.03 -9.76
C THR A 221 -2.95 -2.97 -8.59
N PRO A 222 -2.18 -4.02 -8.28
CA PRO A 222 -2.47 -4.91 -7.17
C PRO A 222 -2.33 -4.23 -5.80
N ILE A 223 -1.44 -3.24 -5.65
CA ILE A 223 -1.35 -2.43 -4.45
C ILE A 223 -2.67 -1.68 -4.22
N ALA A 224 -3.18 -1.00 -5.24
CA ALA A 224 -4.48 -0.34 -5.18
C ALA A 224 -5.63 -1.35 -4.93
N SER A 225 -5.58 -2.52 -5.57
CA SER A 225 -6.58 -3.58 -5.37
C SER A 225 -6.61 -4.10 -3.93
N GLY A 226 -5.46 -4.22 -3.30
CA GLY A 226 -5.37 -4.58 -1.88
C GLY A 226 -5.95 -3.48 -0.98
N ILE A 227 -5.71 -2.20 -1.27
CA ILE A 227 -6.34 -1.09 -0.54
C ILE A 227 -7.86 -1.14 -0.68
N VAL A 228 -8.38 -1.40 -1.88
CA VAL A 228 -9.82 -1.61 -2.11
C VAL A 228 -10.37 -2.77 -1.26
N ALA A 229 -9.63 -3.88 -1.16
CA ALA A 229 -10.05 -4.99 -0.31
C ALA A 229 -10.10 -4.60 1.18
N LEU A 230 -9.18 -3.76 1.65
CA LEU A 230 -9.21 -3.22 3.02
C LEU A 230 -10.39 -2.24 3.22
N MET A 231 -10.71 -1.41 2.22
CA MET A 231 -11.90 -0.54 2.26
C MET A 231 -13.20 -1.37 2.40
N LEU A 232 -13.34 -2.42 1.59
CA LEU A 232 -14.49 -3.34 1.66
C LEU A 232 -14.50 -4.20 2.93
N GLN A 233 -13.35 -4.42 3.57
CA GLN A 233 -13.29 -5.01 4.91
C GLN A 233 -13.82 -4.04 5.97
N ALA A 234 -13.50 -2.75 5.85
CA ALA A 234 -13.96 -1.71 6.77
C ALA A 234 -15.46 -1.44 6.60
N ASP A 235 -15.96 -1.40 5.37
CA ASP A 235 -17.40 -1.35 5.06
C ASP A 235 -17.74 -2.23 3.84
N PRO A 236 -18.30 -3.43 4.08
CA PRO A 236 -18.70 -4.33 2.99
C PRO A 236 -19.90 -3.86 2.16
N SER A 237 -20.56 -2.77 2.51
CA SER A 237 -21.70 -2.23 1.78
C SER A 237 -21.34 -1.22 0.71
N LEU A 238 -20.05 -0.81 0.63
CA LEU A 238 -19.59 0.13 -0.38
C LEU A 238 -19.83 -0.39 -1.79
N GLU A 239 -20.48 0.43 -2.60
CA GLU A 239 -20.65 0.17 -4.03
C GLU A 239 -19.37 0.60 -4.81
N PRO A 240 -19.09 0.00 -5.98
CA PRO A 240 -17.87 0.28 -6.74
C PRO A 240 -17.65 1.76 -7.05
N GLN A 241 -18.71 2.54 -7.30
CA GLN A 241 -18.58 3.97 -7.55
C GLN A 241 -18.15 4.73 -6.28
N GLU A 242 -18.67 4.35 -5.12
CA GLU A 242 -18.28 4.96 -3.85
C GLU A 242 -16.81 4.68 -3.54
N VAL A 243 -16.34 3.45 -3.80
CA VAL A 243 -14.90 3.10 -3.69
C VAL A 243 -14.05 3.98 -4.59
N LYS A 244 -14.45 4.15 -5.86
CA LYS A 244 -13.76 5.01 -6.83
C LYS A 244 -13.70 6.46 -6.35
N ASP A 245 -14.81 7.00 -5.87
CA ASP A 245 -14.91 8.38 -5.40
C ASP A 245 -14.08 8.60 -4.13
N ILE A 246 -14.09 7.67 -3.20
CA ILE A 246 -13.23 7.72 -2.00
C ILE A 246 -11.76 7.71 -2.39
N LEU A 247 -11.32 6.82 -3.28
CA LEU A 247 -9.93 6.78 -3.73
C LEU A 247 -9.50 8.07 -4.42
N ARG A 248 -10.33 8.65 -5.29
CA ARG A 248 -10.09 9.95 -5.93
C ARG A 248 -9.99 11.07 -4.89
N ASN A 249 -10.88 11.10 -3.91
CA ASN A 249 -10.95 12.17 -2.91
C ASN A 249 -9.90 12.06 -1.82
N SER A 250 -9.47 10.85 -1.47
CA SER A 250 -8.44 10.59 -0.46
C SER A 250 -7.01 10.67 -0.98
N SER A 251 -6.81 10.66 -2.32
CA SER A 251 -5.49 10.65 -2.92
C SER A 251 -4.71 11.94 -2.63
N GLU A 252 -3.40 11.81 -2.46
CA GLU A 252 -2.48 12.94 -2.33
C GLU A 252 -2.42 13.70 -3.67
N ALA A 253 -2.88 14.94 -3.67
CA ALA A 253 -2.90 15.77 -4.87
C ALA A 253 -1.47 16.03 -5.37
N ARG A 254 -1.23 15.77 -6.65
CA ARG A 254 0.07 15.93 -7.31
C ARG A 254 -0.10 16.67 -8.63
N GLY A 255 0.83 17.54 -8.94
CA GLY A 255 0.81 18.32 -10.17
C GLY A 255 -0.31 19.37 -10.22
N SER A 256 -0.46 20.00 -11.37
CA SER A 256 -1.51 20.99 -11.63
C SER A 256 -2.59 20.38 -12.53
N ALA A 257 -3.85 20.76 -12.31
CA ALA A 257 -4.96 20.26 -13.13
C ALA A 257 -4.73 20.49 -14.63
N SER A 258 -4.92 19.43 -15.42
CA SER A 258 -4.81 19.48 -16.89
C SER A 258 -6.13 19.83 -17.55
N GLU A 259 -7.26 19.45 -16.94
CA GLU A 259 -8.62 19.69 -17.42
C GLU A 259 -9.45 20.48 -16.39
N PRO A 260 -9.08 21.74 -16.10
CA PRO A 260 -9.70 22.50 -15.01
C PRO A 260 -11.16 22.87 -15.26
N SER A 261 -11.66 22.70 -16.48
CA SER A 261 -13.09 22.85 -16.84
C SER A 261 -13.93 21.68 -16.32
N VAL A 262 -13.33 20.49 -16.18
CA VAL A 262 -13.99 19.27 -15.70
C VAL A 262 -13.66 19.04 -14.25
N SER A 263 -12.38 19.09 -13.88
CA SER A 263 -11.90 18.91 -12.51
C SER A 263 -10.71 19.82 -12.21
N ASP A 264 -10.75 20.51 -11.08
CA ASP A 264 -9.67 21.36 -10.58
C ASP A 264 -8.52 20.58 -9.92
N ARG A 265 -8.66 19.25 -9.79
CA ARG A 265 -7.68 18.36 -9.17
C ARG A 265 -7.02 17.37 -10.12
N TRP A 266 -7.76 16.91 -11.12
CA TRP A 266 -7.23 15.87 -12.00
C TRP A 266 -6.16 16.40 -12.95
N ASN A 267 -5.11 15.60 -13.17
CA ASN A 267 -4.17 15.81 -14.26
C ASN A 267 -3.82 14.50 -14.99
N ASN A 268 -3.35 14.63 -16.21
CA ASN A 268 -3.13 13.51 -17.12
C ASN A 268 -2.05 12.53 -16.68
N GLU A 269 -1.16 12.89 -15.76
CA GLU A 269 -0.05 12.05 -15.26
C GLU A 269 -0.43 11.31 -13.98
N TRP A 270 -0.92 12.03 -12.98
CA TRP A 270 -1.22 11.51 -11.65
C TRP A 270 -2.67 11.07 -11.46
N GLY A 271 -3.56 11.44 -12.38
CA GLY A 271 -4.99 11.35 -12.14
C GLY A 271 -5.42 12.33 -11.05
N PHE A 272 -6.21 11.87 -10.07
CA PHE A 272 -6.57 12.66 -8.90
C PHE A 272 -5.45 12.73 -7.84
N GLY A 273 -4.36 11.97 -8.03
CA GLY A 273 -3.18 12.01 -7.17
C GLY A 273 -2.59 10.64 -6.88
N LEU A 274 -1.60 10.62 -5.98
CA LEU A 274 -0.98 9.41 -5.46
C LEU A 274 -1.87 8.79 -4.38
N ILE A 275 -2.10 7.50 -4.46
CA ILE A 275 -2.98 6.78 -3.52
C ILE A 275 -2.53 6.95 -2.06
N ASP A 276 -3.48 7.26 -1.19
CA ASP A 276 -3.30 7.32 0.26
C ASP A 276 -4.24 6.31 0.94
N ALA A 277 -3.68 5.17 1.33
CA ALA A 277 -4.43 4.09 1.94
C ALA A 277 -5.02 4.48 3.30
N SER A 278 -4.27 5.26 4.10
CA SER A 278 -4.73 5.68 5.42
C SER A 278 -5.93 6.61 5.31
N CYS A 279 -5.82 7.62 4.43
CA CYS A 279 -6.91 8.55 4.18
C CYS A 279 -8.15 7.86 3.59
N ALA A 280 -7.96 6.92 2.65
CA ALA A 280 -9.07 6.15 2.09
C ALA A 280 -9.84 5.36 3.15
N ILE A 281 -9.13 4.67 4.05
CA ILE A 281 -9.75 3.91 5.14
C ILE A 281 -10.43 4.83 6.15
N ASP A 282 -9.80 5.95 6.51
CA ASP A 282 -10.40 6.92 7.44
C ASP A 282 -11.69 7.51 6.87
N MET A 283 -11.75 7.79 5.56
CA MET A 283 -12.98 8.24 4.90
C MET A 283 -14.08 7.17 4.95
N VAL A 284 -13.75 5.89 4.72
CA VAL A 284 -14.69 4.77 4.85
C VAL A 284 -15.25 4.69 6.28
N LEU A 285 -14.41 4.94 7.28
CA LEU A 285 -14.78 4.91 8.70
C LEU A 285 -15.42 6.23 9.19
N GLU A 286 -15.79 7.13 8.28
CA GLU A 286 -16.34 8.45 8.58
C GLU A 286 -15.44 9.32 9.49
N LYS A 287 -14.14 9.08 9.48
CA LYS A 287 -13.16 9.88 10.20
C LYS A 287 -12.69 11.04 9.33
N ALA A 288 -12.32 12.13 10.01
CA ALA A 288 -11.73 13.26 9.29
C ALA A 288 -10.37 12.84 8.72
N CYS A 289 -10.23 12.96 7.41
CA CYS A 289 -8.97 12.85 6.72
C CYS A 289 -8.73 14.10 5.90
N THR A 290 -7.51 14.61 5.94
CA THR A 290 -7.02 15.62 5.00
C THR A 290 -6.02 14.91 4.11
N PRO A 291 -6.30 14.74 2.81
CA PRO A 291 -5.34 14.15 1.89
C PRO A 291 -4.00 14.89 1.95
N LEU A 292 -2.91 14.17 1.85
CA LEU A 292 -1.58 14.76 1.83
C LEU A 292 -1.44 15.70 0.63
N GLU A 293 -0.76 16.82 0.84
CA GLU A 293 -0.38 17.72 -0.26
C GLU A 293 1.03 17.41 -0.75
N ALA A 294 1.29 17.62 -2.03
CA ALA A 294 2.57 17.35 -2.69
C ALA A 294 3.78 18.11 -2.12
N ASN A 295 3.59 18.99 -1.16
CA ASN A 295 4.64 19.80 -0.56
C ASN A 295 5.57 19.02 0.37
N GLY A 296 5.35 17.71 0.48
CA GLY A 296 6.29 16.82 1.18
C GLY A 296 6.31 16.99 2.69
N ASP A 297 5.27 17.54 3.25
CA ASP A 297 5.09 17.42 4.68
C ASP A 297 4.87 15.93 4.97
N ILE A 298 5.96 15.28 5.40
CA ILE A 298 5.86 14.05 6.18
C ILE A 298 4.72 14.30 7.14
N ILE A 299 3.76 13.38 7.22
CA ILE A 299 2.65 13.48 8.17
C ILE A 299 3.25 13.85 9.54
N THR A 300 3.30 15.14 9.82
CA THR A 300 3.33 15.54 11.20
C THR A 300 1.90 15.28 11.68
N PRO A 301 1.70 14.53 12.76
CA PRO A 301 0.41 14.52 13.43
C PRO A 301 -0.04 15.98 13.57
N PRO A 302 -1.37 16.24 13.54
CA PRO A 302 -1.88 17.61 13.48
C PRO A 302 -1.11 18.48 14.47
N PRO A 303 -0.58 19.65 14.03
CA PRO A 303 0.25 20.46 14.90
C PRO A 303 -0.57 20.84 16.12
N SER A 304 -0.21 20.32 17.24
CA SER A 304 -0.65 20.87 18.52
C SER A 304 0.08 22.19 18.69
N GLY A 305 -0.51 23.27 18.22
CA GLY A 305 -0.11 24.63 18.56
C GLY A 305 0.77 25.33 17.53
N ASN A 306 0.35 26.52 17.17
CA ASN A 306 1.14 27.57 16.53
C ASN A 306 2.50 27.71 17.21
N GLY A 307 3.58 27.40 16.50
CA GLY A 307 4.92 27.67 16.99
C GLY A 307 5.95 27.60 15.88
N SER A 308 6.54 28.72 15.61
CA SER A 308 7.75 28.92 14.83
C SER A 308 8.80 27.84 15.08
N GLY A 309 9.31 27.20 14.05
CA GLY A 309 10.66 26.65 13.90
C GLY A 309 11.19 25.57 14.86
N ASP A 310 10.67 25.46 16.06
CA ASP A 310 11.21 24.69 17.18
C ASP A 310 10.69 23.26 17.20
N HIS A 311 11.52 22.30 16.80
CA HIS A 311 11.10 20.91 16.83
C HIS A 311 12.20 19.94 17.27
N VAL A 312 11.75 18.85 17.87
CA VAL A 312 12.52 17.63 18.05
C VAL A 312 12.11 16.65 16.95
N ASP A 313 13.06 15.96 16.35
CA ASP A 313 12.81 14.96 15.32
C ASP A 313 13.32 13.59 15.78
N MET A 314 12.42 12.62 15.80
CA MET A 314 12.70 11.24 16.16
C MET A 314 13.03 10.42 14.91
N SER A 315 14.29 10.09 14.73
CA SER A 315 14.73 9.25 13.61
C SER A 315 14.37 7.78 13.77
N LYS A 316 14.23 7.32 15.04
CA LYS A 316 13.78 5.96 15.40
C LYS A 316 12.95 5.99 16.68
N PRO A 317 11.85 5.24 16.79
CA PRO A 317 11.29 4.37 15.74
C PRO A 317 10.66 5.18 14.60
N THR A 318 10.49 4.56 13.43
CA THR A 318 9.58 5.04 12.40
C THR A 318 8.17 4.54 12.71
N ASN A 319 7.15 5.24 12.23
CA ASN A 319 5.75 4.82 12.42
C ASN A 319 5.54 3.39 11.94
N GLY A 320 4.77 2.61 12.71
CA GLY A 320 4.48 1.23 12.40
C GLY A 320 5.61 0.22 12.70
N THR A 321 6.72 0.66 13.28
CA THR A 321 7.80 -0.25 13.69
C THR A 321 7.27 -1.29 14.68
N TRP A 322 7.67 -2.55 14.50
CA TRP A 322 7.37 -3.62 15.43
C TRP A 322 8.42 -3.75 16.53
N TRP A 323 8.00 -3.71 17.77
CA TRP A 323 8.81 -3.98 18.94
C TRP A 323 8.45 -5.34 19.53
N ILE A 324 9.45 -6.10 19.90
CA ILE A 324 9.27 -7.46 20.43
C ILE A 324 9.43 -7.41 21.95
N GLU A 325 8.46 -8.00 22.65
CA GLU A 325 8.49 -8.19 24.09
C GLU A 325 9.83 -8.82 24.55
N GLY A 326 10.40 -8.28 25.59
CA GLY A 326 11.68 -8.72 26.16
C GLY A 326 12.93 -8.13 25.50
N ASN A 327 12.80 -7.47 24.35
CA ASN A 327 13.92 -6.84 23.68
C ASN A 327 14.19 -5.42 24.19
N PHE A 328 15.43 -4.96 23.98
CA PHE A 328 15.77 -3.54 24.08
C PHE A 328 15.65 -2.92 22.70
N VAL A 329 15.00 -1.75 22.65
CA VAL A 329 14.85 -0.96 21.44
C VAL A 329 15.49 0.41 21.64
N ARG A 330 16.16 0.91 20.62
CA ARG A 330 16.74 2.24 20.64
C ARG A 330 15.77 3.25 20.06
N ILE A 331 15.46 4.28 20.83
CA ILE A 331 14.79 5.49 20.39
C ILE A 331 15.88 6.54 20.20
N SER A 332 15.90 7.22 19.09
CA SER A 332 16.93 8.22 18.77
C SER A 332 16.41 9.29 17.82
N GLY A 333 17.08 10.43 17.82
CA GLY A 333 16.71 11.55 16.99
C GLY A 333 17.69 12.72 17.09
N SER A 334 17.24 13.85 16.61
CA SER A 334 17.91 15.14 16.71
C SER A 334 16.93 16.21 17.16
N SER A 335 17.41 17.31 17.68
CA SER A 335 16.62 18.54 17.84
C SER A 335 17.35 19.69 17.16
N LEU A 336 16.57 20.58 16.57
CA LEU A 336 17.10 21.83 15.99
C LEU A 336 17.00 22.93 17.04
N ALA A 337 18.00 23.83 17.02
CA ALA A 337 18.01 25.01 17.90
C ALA A 337 16.81 25.91 17.63
N ASN A 338 16.35 26.55 18.67
CA ASN A 338 15.27 27.51 18.65
C ASN A 338 15.63 28.75 17.79
N ASP A 339 14.71 29.25 16.99
CA ASP A 339 14.86 30.46 16.19
C ASP A 339 15.04 31.75 17.07
N ASP A 340 14.61 31.68 18.34
CA ASP A 340 14.70 32.78 19.30
C ASP A 340 16.04 32.87 20.04
N GLY A 341 16.97 31.93 19.81
CA GLY A 341 18.33 31.94 20.31
C GLY A 341 18.55 31.27 21.67
N ASP A 342 17.55 30.57 22.19
CA ASP A 342 17.68 29.71 23.36
C ASP A 342 17.98 28.28 22.93
N ASP A 343 19.10 27.75 23.36
CA ASP A 343 19.53 26.39 23.02
C ASP A 343 18.75 25.35 23.87
N TYR A 344 18.24 24.30 23.22
CA TYR A 344 17.76 23.15 23.96
C TYR A 344 18.90 22.48 24.71
N THR A 345 18.65 22.14 25.97
CA THR A 345 19.65 21.53 26.85
C THR A 345 19.41 20.04 27.12
N LYS A 346 18.21 19.57 26.86
CA LYS A 346 17.88 18.15 27.00
C LYS A 346 16.69 17.74 26.11
N VAL A 347 16.63 16.45 25.83
CA VAL A 347 15.50 15.81 25.19
C VAL A 347 14.90 14.78 26.13
N GLN A 348 13.58 14.70 26.16
CA GLN A 348 12.83 13.73 26.95
C GLN A 348 11.95 12.89 26.05
N ILE A 349 11.76 11.62 26.44
CA ILE A 349 10.77 10.73 25.81
C ILE A 349 9.70 10.28 26.82
N ARG A 350 8.52 10.00 26.31
CA ARG A 350 7.41 9.37 27.02
C ARG A 350 6.79 8.28 26.17
N ILE A 351 6.29 7.23 26.79
CA ILE A 351 5.66 6.12 26.10
C ILE A 351 4.30 5.84 26.71
N GLU A 352 3.27 5.81 25.88
CA GLU A 352 1.89 5.55 26.28
C GLU A 352 1.28 4.42 25.45
N GLN A 353 0.46 3.60 26.08
CA GLN A 353 -0.38 2.62 25.42
C GLN A 353 -1.81 3.15 25.35
N HIS A 354 -2.36 3.14 24.15
CA HIS A 354 -3.75 3.49 23.90
C HIS A 354 -4.55 2.22 23.67
N LEU A 355 -5.53 1.98 24.53
CA LEU A 355 -6.40 0.82 24.48
C LEU A 355 -7.62 1.12 23.62
N GLU A 356 -8.14 0.11 22.95
CA GLU A 356 -9.41 0.17 22.20
C GLU A 356 -10.56 0.79 23.01
N SER A 357 -10.58 0.58 24.31
CA SER A 357 -11.57 1.17 25.23
C SER A 357 -11.48 2.71 25.35
N GLY A 358 -10.53 3.37 24.70
CA GLY A 358 -10.22 4.79 24.88
C GLY A 358 -9.41 5.11 26.13
N THR A 359 -8.97 4.09 26.89
CA THR A 359 -8.12 4.26 28.07
C THR A 359 -6.67 4.45 27.63
N VAL A 360 -6.01 5.50 28.13
CA VAL A 360 -4.58 5.72 27.95
C VAL A 360 -3.84 5.23 29.19
N ARG A 361 -2.82 4.42 28.98
CA ARG A 361 -1.97 3.87 30.02
C ARG A 361 -0.54 4.37 29.83
N GLU A 362 -0.02 5.09 30.81
CA GLU A 362 1.39 5.47 30.82
C GLU A 362 2.28 4.25 31.03
N LEU A 363 3.16 3.97 30.08
CA LEU A 363 4.13 2.87 30.16
C LEU A 363 5.49 3.37 30.66
N GLN A 364 5.89 4.56 30.23
CA GLN A 364 7.09 5.28 30.65
C GLN A 364 6.75 6.76 30.73
N ASN A 365 6.93 7.35 31.90
CA ASN A 365 6.79 8.80 32.05
C ASN A 365 8.01 9.53 31.43
N TRP A 366 7.91 10.83 31.27
CA TRP A 366 9.00 11.63 30.73
C TRP A 366 10.34 11.28 31.39
N VAL A 367 11.31 10.91 30.57
CA VAL A 367 12.67 10.54 30.99
C VAL A 367 13.68 11.20 30.09
N ASP A 368 14.74 11.72 30.67
CA ASP A 368 15.82 12.36 29.92
C ASP A 368 16.55 11.32 29.06
N THR A 369 16.87 11.69 27.83
CA THR A 369 17.66 10.87 26.88
C THR A 369 19.15 11.03 27.17
N GLY A 370 19.95 10.12 26.61
CA GLY A 370 21.40 10.23 26.57
C GLY A 370 21.87 10.91 25.27
N GLY A 371 23.13 11.25 25.21
CA GLY A 371 23.73 11.91 24.06
C GLY A 371 23.66 13.43 24.12
N ASP A 372 23.98 14.06 23.01
CA ASP A 372 23.85 15.49 22.80
C ASP A 372 22.44 15.78 22.25
N VAL A 373 21.90 16.96 22.51
CA VAL A 373 20.57 17.35 21.98
C VAL A 373 20.50 17.30 20.45
N SER A 374 21.61 17.53 19.78
CA SER A 374 21.72 17.39 18.31
C SER A 374 21.76 15.92 17.84
N SER A 375 22.03 14.97 18.74
CA SER A 375 22.08 13.53 18.45
C SER A 375 21.81 12.74 19.73
N TRP A 376 20.56 12.64 20.11
CA TRP A 376 20.10 12.01 21.34
C TRP A 376 19.65 10.55 21.12
N PHE A 377 19.73 9.74 22.15
CA PHE A 377 19.19 8.38 22.15
C PHE A 377 18.83 7.90 23.55
N ILE A 378 17.97 6.90 23.61
CA ILE A 378 17.68 6.11 24.81
C ILE A 378 17.38 4.67 24.43
N ASP A 379 17.85 3.71 25.23
CA ASP A 379 17.52 2.31 25.08
C ASP A 379 16.41 1.94 26.08
N VAL A 380 15.29 1.44 25.55
CA VAL A 380 14.09 1.11 26.33
C VAL A 380 13.84 -0.38 26.27
N SER A 381 13.55 -1.00 27.43
CA SER A 381 13.13 -2.40 27.49
C SER A 381 11.64 -2.52 27.26
N VAL A 382 11.26 -3.28 26.22
CA VAL A 382 9.85 -3.64 25.95
C VAL A 382 9.39 -4.66 26.96
N LYS A 383 8.45 -4.28 27.83
CA LYS A 383 8.03 -5.10 28.97
C LYS A 383 6.84 -5.98 28.62
N ASP A 384 6.78 -7.15 29.24
CA ASP A 384 5.73 -8.17 29.05
C ASP A 384 4.29 -7.66 29.24
N ASN A 385 4.12 -6.54 29.90
CA ASN A 385 2.81 -5.98 30.17
C ASN A 385 2.40 -4.85 29.19
N TRP A 386 3.19 -4.61 28.16
CA TRP A 386 2.90 -3.61 27.14
C TRP A 386 1.96 -4.14 26.06
N VAL A 387 1.99 -5.44 25.80
CA VAL A 387 1.12 -6.12 24.83
C VAL A 387 -0.27 -6.34 25.41
N ARG A 388 -1.27 -6.22 24.58
CA ARG A 388 -2.65 -6.53 24.98
C ARG A 388 -3.46 -7.17 23.87
N GLN A 389 -4.36 -6.43 23.26
CA GLN A 389 -5.28 -6.92 22.26
C GLN A 389 -4.93 -6.32 20.90
N ASP A 390 -5.48 -6.87 19.85
CA ASP A 390 -5.10 -6.60 18.47
C ASP A 390 -5.27 -5.12 18.02
N GLU A 391 -6.07 -4.32 18.75
CA GLU A 391 -6.33 -2.92 18.43
C GLU A 391 -5.64 -1.92 19.39
N ASP A 392 -4.81 -2.42 20.31
CA ASP A 392 -4.01 -1.58 21.17
C ASP A 392 -2.75 -1.10 20.42
N TYR A 393 -2.42 0.17 20.54
CA TYR A 393 -1.19 0.72 19.96
C TYR A 393 -0.39 1.50 21.00
N VAL A 394 0.89 1.65 20.75
CA VAL A 394 1.81 2.36 21.62
C VAL A 394 2.31 3.61 20.93
N LEU A 395 2.21 4.75 21.62
CA LEU A 395 2.79 6.02 21.18
C LEU A 395 4.12 6.26 21.89
N VAL A 396 5.12 6.66 21.13
CA VAL A 396 6.41 7.16 21.59
C VAL A 396 6.45 8.64 21.28
N MET A 397 6.62 9.46 22.32
CA MET A 397 6.65 10.92 22.20
C MET A 397 8.02 11.43 22.60
N ALA A 398 8.53 12.41 21.88
CA ALA A 398 9.75 13.13 22.22
C ALA A 398 9.48 14.64 22.31
N ARG A 399 10.18 15.31 23.22
CA ARG A 399 10.23 16.77 23.33
C ARG A 399 11.63 17.23 23.71
N ALA A 400 12.01 18.41 23.26
CA ALA A 400 13.22 19.10 23.72
C ALA A 400 12.84 20.20 24.73
N LEU A 401 13.73 20.49 25.64
CA LEU A 401 13.55 21.47 26.70
C LEU A 401 14.75 22.42 26.76
N THR A 402 14.47 23.70 26.97
CA THR A 402 15.47 24.71 27.32
C THR A 402 15.79 24.64 28.82
N ASP A 403 16.82 25.37 29.28
CA ASP A 403 17.16 25.50 30.71
C ASP A 403 16.06 26.17 31.54
N ASP A 404 15.29 27.06 30.93
CA ASP A 404 14.17 27.75 31.57
C ASP A 404 12.89 26.92 31.56
N GLY A 405 12.88 25.80 30.88
CA GLY A 405 11.79 24.82 30.85
C GLY A 405 10.79 25.03 29.73
N ASP A 406 11.11 25.84 28.74
CA ASP A 406 10.31 25.97 27.54
C ASP A 406 10.42 24.66 26.71
N GLU A 407 9.30 24.25 26.10
CA GLU A 407 9.16 22.96 25.42
C GLU A 407 9.08 23.15 23.90
N SER A 408 9.76 22.28 23.14
CA SER A 408 9.55 22.16 21.71
C SER A 408 8.15 21.59 21.40
N SER A 409 7.76 21.62 20.13
CA SER A 409 6.69 20.76 19.65
C SER A 409 7.00 19.29 19.91
N LEU A 410 5.96 18.46 20.12
CA LEU A 410 6.12 17.02 20.30
C LEU A 410 6.35 16.35 18.94
N ASP A 411 7.35 15.46 18.87
CA ASP A 411 7.37 14.41 17.84
C ASP A 411 6.74 13.14 18.39
N VAL A 412 5.78 12.59 17.66
CA VAL A 412 5.00 11.42 18.08
C VAL A 412 5.13 10.32 17.04
N ARG A 413 5.53 9.14 17.49
CA ARG A 413 5.57 7.92 16.66
C ARG A 413 4.72 6.84 17.28
N TRP A 414 4.05 6.05 16.45
CA TRP A 414 3.32 4.89 16.90
C TRP A 414 4.09 3.60 16.54
N VAL A 415 4.04 2.64 17.44
CA VAL A 415 4.71 1.34 17.28
C VAL A 415 3.75 0.22 17.63
N ASN A 416 3.96 -0.92 17.00
CA ASN A 416 3.28 -2.17 17.31
C ASN A 416 4.11 -2.97 18.30
N ILE A 417 3.46 -3.67 19.23
CA ILE A 417 4.14 -4.60 20.14
C ILE A 417 3.73 -6.03 19.78
N ALA A 418 4.72 -6.84 19.43
CA ALA A 418 4.52 -8.28 19.21
C ALA A 418 4.96 -9.07 20.42
N ARG A 419 4.15 -10.06 20.79
CA ARG A 419 4.51 -11.09 21.74
C ARG A 419 4.96 -12.32 20.99
N MET A 420 6.22 -12.70 21.13
CA MET A 420 6.73 -13.90 20.53
C MET A 420 6.70 -15.05 21.55
N ALA A 421 5.80 -16.00 21.39
CA ALA A 421 5.83 -17.26 22.14
C ALA A 421 6.47 -18.34 21.26
N VAL A 422 7.66 -18.82 21.68
CA VAL A 422 8.31 -19.96 21.02
C VAL A 422 8.04 -21.20 21.85
N THR A 423 7.26 -22.12 21.33
CA THR A 423 7.06 -23.43 21.90
C THR A 423 7.94 -24.44 21.18
N ILE A 424 8.97 -24.92 21.86
CA ILE A 424 9.84 -25.98 21.30
C ILE A 424 9.24 -27.32 21.69
N ALA A 425 8.69 -28.04 20.70
CA ALA A 425 8.30 -29.44 20.83
C ALA A 425 9.55 -30.32 20.59
N GLY A 426 10.43 -30.35 21.58
CA GLY A 426 11.66 -31.13 21.52
C GLY A 426 11.59 -32.41 22.34
N PRO A 427 12.66 -33.19 22.36
CA PRO A 427 12.69 -34.37 23.19
C PRO A 427 12.49 -34.01 24.68
N PRO A 428 11.85 -34.89 25.47
CA PRO A 428 11.58 -34.62 26.87
C PRO A 428 12.83 -34.25 27.66
N LEU A 429 12.68 -33.38 28.65
CA LEU A 429 13.77 -32.98 29.56
C LEU A 429 14.48 -34.20 30.12
N GLY A 430 15.81 -34.27 30.00
CA GLY A 430 16.65 -35.36 30.45
C GLY A 430 16.92 -36.45 29.40
N THR A 431 16.47 -36.30 28.17
CA THR A 431 16.80 -37.24 27.10
C THR A 431 18.26 -37.04 26.65
N ALA A 432 19.06 -38.12 26.69
CA ALA A 432 20.41 -38.09 26.09
C ALA A 432 20.31 -38.08 24.55
N LEU A 433 20.86 -37.07 23.89
CA LEU A 433 20.83 -36.91 22.44
C LEU A 433 22.11 -37.49 21.82
N GLN A 434 21.98 -38.34 20.81
CA GLN A 434 23.08 -38.84 19.98
C GLN A 434 22.79 -38.63 18.51
N GLY A 435 23.78 -38.10 17.76
CA GLY A 435 23.65 -37.81 16.33
C GLY A 435 22.98 -36.47 16.02
N THR A 436 22.44 -36.33 14.80
CA THR A 436 21.69 -35.15 14.38
C THR A 436 20.31 -35.17 15.02
N VAL A 437 19.95 -34.11 15.74
CA VAL A 437 18.65 -33.97 16.40
C VAL A 437 17.93 -32.79 15.74
N GLU A 438 16.74 -33.04 15.21
CA GLU A 438 15.85 -31.99 14.74
C GLU A 438 15.01 -31.46 15.90
N PHE A 439 15.01 -30.15 16.06
CA PHE A 439 14.07 -29.43 16.91
C PHE A 439 12.98 -28.85 16.05
N SER A 440 11.75 -29.11 16.38
CA SER A 440 10.59 -28.46 15.80
C SER A 440 9.89 -27.64 16.88
N GLY A 441 9.25 -26.55 16.45
CA GLY A 441 8.51 -25.69 17.33
C GLY A 441 7.54 -24.81 16.55
N THR A 442 6.64 -24.15 17.27
CA THR A 442 5.75 -23.13 16.72
C THR A 442 6.12 -21.78 17.32
N VAL A 443 6.05 -20.75 16.50
CA VAL A 443 6.13 -19.36 16.94
C VAL A 443 4.70 -18.79 16.83
N GLU A 444 4.16 -18.35 17.94
CA GLU A 444 2.91 -17.61 18.01
C GLU A 444 3.27 -16.15 18.30
N GLY A 445 2.81 -15.23 17.41
CA GLY A 445 3.03 -13.80 17.56
C GLY A 445 1.83 -13.01 17.08
#